data_576841caf1d7af869baffbd916635133
#
_entry.id   576841caf1d7af869baffbd916635133
#
_cell.length_a   1.000
_cell.length_b   1.000
_cell.length_c   1.000
_cell.angle_alpha   90.00
_cell.angle_beta   90.00
_cell.angle_gamma   90.00
#
_symmetry.space_group_name_H-M   'P 1'
#
loop_
_entity.id
_entity.type
_entity.pdbx_description
1 polymer ?
#
loop_
_entity_poly.entity_id
_entity_poly.type
_entity_poly.pdbx_seq_one_letter_code
_entity_poly.pdbx_strand_id
1 'polypeptide(L)'
;MSVNSVGVQLSNASLRYNDREHATLSGLSLSLNAGKWTVLLGRSGSGKTTVLRYLAGLLDDKVEWQGTLATSDELPLTDRIAYMAQQDLLLPWLSVIDNVCLSHRFQNPASDKAQQTNQALELLAAVGLADYANAMPDQLSGGMRQRVALARTLMQDKPVVLMDEPFSALDAVTRHKLQSLACELLRDKTVVLITHDPQEAVRLADNLYVLQGTPASAHSLSVPLTSTPRVLDGECAELQQAILDQLERDYE
;
A
#
# COMPACT_ATOMS: atom_id res chain seq x y z
N MET A 1 -15.15 -13.10 12.37
CA MET A 1 -15.01 -11.93 13.25
C MET A 1 -14.60 -10.78 12.36
N SER A 2 -15.37 -9.69 12.28
CA SER A 2 -14.94 -8.53 11.49
C SER A 2 -13.65 -7.99 12.10
N VAL A 3 -12.59 -7.94 11.34
CA VAL A 3 -11.33 -7.30 11.77
C VAL A 3 -11.64 -5.81 11.85
N ASN A 4 -11.74 -5.27 13.08
CA ASN A 4 -11.96 -3.85 13.27
C ASN A 4 -10.83 -3.08 12.59
N SER A 5 -11.18 -2.09 11.78
CA SER A 5 -10.22 -1.17 11.17
C SER A 5 -9.47 -0.41 12.26
N VAL A 6 -8.18 -0.18 12.06
CA VAL A 6 -7.27 0.46 13.02
C VAL A 6 -6.73 1.74 12.42
N GLY A 7 -7.01 2.87 13.07
CA GLY A 7 -6.38 4.13 12.72
C GLY A 7 -4.92 4.16 13.22
N VAL A 8 -4.05 4.82 12.46
CA VAL A 8 -2.64 4.99 12.82
C VAL A 8 -2.28 6.47 12.74
N GLN A 9 -1.68 6.99 13.80
CA GLN A 9 -1.21 8.36 13.89
C GLN A 9 0.31 8.38 13.99
N LEU A 10 0.95 9.00 13.03
CA LEU A 10 2.36 9.33 13.04
C LEU A 10 2.51 10.81 13.36
N SER A 11 3.27 11.18 14.40
CA SER A 11 3.41 12.58 14.81
C SER A 11 4.86 12.97 14.96
N ASN A 12 5.22 14.09 14.30
CA ASN A 12 6.54 14.71 14.32
C ASN A 12 7.68 13.72 14.06
N ALA A 13 7.46 12.84 13.07
CA ALA A 13 8.37 11.76 12.73
C ALA A 13 9.60 12.27 11.98
N SER A 14 10.77 11.96 12.51
CA SER A 14 12.07 12.18 11.85
C SER A 14 12.82 10.86 11.78
N LEU A 15 13.40 10.56 10.62
CA LEU A 15 14.06 9.30 10.35
C LEU A 15 15.37 9.55 9.60
N ARG A 16 16.46 8.96 10.11
CA ARG A 16 17.78 8.94 9.47
C ARG A 16 18.27 7.50 9.38
N TYR A 17 18.73 7.09 8.21
CA TYR A 17 19.44 5.81 8.07
C TYR A 17 20.80 5.89 8.76
N ASN A 18 21.24 4.80 9.43
CA ASN A 18 22.50 4.76 10.18
C ASN A 18 23.74 4.96 9.29
N ASP A 19 23.64 4.65 7.98
CA ASP A 19 24.68 4.82 6.96
C ASP A 19 24.60 6.17 6.24
N ARG A 20 23.73 7.10 6.65
CA ARG A 20 23.56 8.43 6.04
C ARG A 20 23.77 9.54 7.04
N GLU A 21 24.36 10.64 6.57
CA GLU A 21 24.58 11.84 7.39
C GLU A 21 23.30 12.66 7.58
N HIS A 22 22.43 12.68 6.56
CA HIS A 22 21.22 13.50 6.57
C HIS A 22 19.96 12.68 6.81
N ALA A 23 19.01 13.30 7.50
CA ALA A 23 17.69 12.72 7.70
C ALA A 23 16.96 12.53 6.36
N THR A 24 16.22 11.43 6.23
CA THR A 24 15.34 11.17 5.08
C THR A 24 13.97 11.83 5.30
N LEU A 25 13.48 11.83 6.53
CA LEU A 25 12.21 12.44 6.93
C LEU A 25 12.47 13.41 8.09
N SER A 26 11.73 14.54 8.12
CA SER A 26 11.82 15.52 9.20
C SER A 26 10.46 16.12 9.53
N GLY A 27 10.04 15.98 10.79
CA GLY A 27 8.79 16.54 11.29
C GLY A 27 7.53 16.01 10.62
N LEU A 28 7.59 14.83 10.01
CA LEU A 28 6.49 14.22 9.27
C LEU A 28 5.33 13.88 10.21
N SER A 29 4.12 14.33 9.87
CA SER A 29 2.90 13.95 10.59
C SER A 29 1.86 13.43 9.62
N LEU A 30 1.33 12.22 9.87
CA LEU A 30 0.34 11.54 9.02
C LEU A 30 -0.78 10.98 9.89
N SER A 31 -2.02 11.17 9.44
CA SER A 31 -3.21 10.53 10.01
C SER A 31 -3.74 9.49 9.03
N LEU A 32 -3.65 8.22 9.41
CA LEU A 32 -4.21 7.09 8.67
C LEU A 32 -5.54 6.73 9.34
N ASN A 33 -6.63 7.28 8.82
CA ASN A 33 -7.94 7.10 9.43
C ASN A 33 -8.42 5.65 9.29
N ALA A 34 -9.02 5.11 10.35
CA ALA A 34 -9.53 3.72 10.36
C ALA A 34 -10.52 3.46 9.22
N GLY A 35 -10.32 2.40 8.45
CA GLY A 35 -11.18 2.02 7.33
C GLY A 35 -11.12 2.97 6.12
N LYS A 36 -10.03 3.76 5.99
CA LYS A 36 -9.85 4.77 4.95
C LYS A 36 -8.59 4.53 4.14
N TRP A 37 -8.60 5.02 2.91
CA TRP A 37 -7.46 5.02 2.01
C TRP A 37 -6.67 6.32 2.14
N THR A 38 -5.44 6.21 2.62
CA THR A 38 -4.47 7.32 2.64
C THR A 38 -3.49 7.13 1.51
N VAL A 39 -3.38 8.12 0.62
CA VAL A 39 -2.46 8.08 -0.50
C VAL A 39 -1.28 9.02 -0.25
N LEU A 40 -0.07 8.50 -0.48
CA LEU A 40 1.17 9.24 -0.41
C LEU A 40 1.73 9.43 -1.82
N LEU A 41 1.83 10.68 -2.25
CA LEU A 41 2.50 11.11 -3.47
C LEU A 41 3.84 11.76 -3.15
N GLY A 42 4.66 11.96 -4.16
CA GLY A 42 5.95 12.67 -4.09
C GLY A 42 6.93 12.14 -5.12
N ARG A 43 7.98 12.91 -5.38
CA ARG A 43 9.03 12.51 -6.34
C ARG A 43 9.77 11.25 -5.90
N SER A 44 10.46 10.61 -6.84
CA SER A 44 11.33 9.48 -6.54
C SER A 44 12.39 9.89 -5.51
N GLY A 45 12.59 9.09 -4.48
CA GLY A 45 13.54 9.38 -3.40
C GLY A 45 13.01 10.27 -2.26
N SER A 46 11.77 10.76 -2.30
CA SER A 46 11.17 11.58 -1.23
C SER A 46 10.85 10.83 0.07
N GLY A 47 11.25 9.56 0.22
CA GLY A 47 11.06 8.83 1.48
C GLY A 47 9.72 8.09 1.64
N LYS A 48 8.82 8.05 0.63
CA LYS A 48 7.54 7.33 0.70
C LYS A 48 7.69 5.87 1.11
N THR A 49 8.52 5.12 0.40
CA THR A 49 8.84 3.71 0.72
C THR A 49 9.46 3.57 2.11
N THR A 50 10.24 4.56 2.56
CA THR A 50 10.81 4.59 3.92
C THR A 50 9.70 4.67 4.97
N VAL A 51 8.68 5.50 4.76
CA VAL A 51 7.51 5.58 5.65
C VAL A 51 6.80 4.23 5.73
N LEU A 52 6.51 3.58 4.59
CA LEU A 52 5.85 2.28 4.60
C LEU A 52 6.69 1.20 5.28
N ARG A 53 7.98 1.14 4.99
CA ARG A 53 8.90 0.16 5.62
C ARG A 53 9.01 0.36 7.12
N TYR A 54 9.02 1.61 7.57
CA TYR A 54 9.02 1.92 8.99
C TYR A 54 7.72 1.42 9.66
N LEU A 55 6.55 1.76 9.10
CA LEU A 55 5.26 1.28 9.61
C LEU A 55 5.17 -0.25 9.63
N ALA A 56 5.80 -0.92 8.65
CA ALA A 56 5.84 -2.39 8.55
C ALA A 56 6.84 -3.05 9.52
N GLY A 57 7.61 -2.28 10.32
CA GLY A 57 8.63 -2.82 11.23
C GLY A 57 9.85 -3.40 10.51
N LEU A 58 10.16 -2.93 9.29
CA LEU A 58 11.25 -3.47 8.46
C LEU A 58 12.56 -2.67 8.57
N LEU A 59 12.60 -1.65 9.44
CA LEU A 59 13.74 -0.73 9.56
C LEU A 59 14.34 -0.64 10.97
N ASP A 60 13.85 -1.39 11.96
CA ASP A 60 14.13 -1.20 13.38
C ASP A 60 15.62 -1.06 13.73
N ASP A 61 16.50 -1.89 13.14
CA ASP A 61 17.94 -1.85 13.39
C ASP A 61 18.75 -0.99 12.41
N LYS A 62 18.08 -0.33 11.45
CA LYS A 62 18.73 0.35 10.32
C LYS A 62 18.62 1.87 10.37
N VAL A 63 17.80 2.39 11.28
CA VAL A 63 17.45 3.80 11.32
C VAL A 63 17.46 4.34 12.75
N GLU A 64 17.82 5.62 12.86
CA GLU A 64 17.48 6.43 14.03
C GLU A 64 16.10 7.05 13.81
N TRP A 65 15.23 6.85 14.78
CA TRP A 65 13.87 7.32 14.75
C TRP A 65 13.58 8.28 15.90
N GLN A 66 12.85 9.36 15.59
CA GLN A 66 12.25 10.28 16.56
C GLN A 66 10.80 10.55 16.17
N GLY A 67 9.94 10.74 17.15
CA GLY A 67 8.52 10.97 16.95
C GLY A 67 7.66 9.95 17.69
N THR A 68 6.35 9.99 17.46
CA THR A 68 5.40 9.06 18.06
C THR A 68 4.60 8.33 17.01
N LEU A 69 4.41 7.03 17.22
CA LEU A 69 3.52 6.17 16.44
C LEU A 69 2.45 5.64 17.42
N ALA A 70 1.20 5.98 17.14
CA ALA A 70 0.07 5.54 17.96
C ALA A 70 -1.00 4.88 17.07
N THR A 71 -1.72 3.92 17.64
CA THR A 71 -2.88 3.28 17.02
C THR A 71 -4.15 3.67 17.75
N SER A 72 -5.29 3.65 17.07
CA SER A 72 -6.59 4.04 17.64
C SER A 72 -7.07 3.13 18.78
N ASP A 73 -6.51 1.93 18.89
CA ASP A 73 -6.80 0.93 19.92
C ASP A 73 -5.65 0.69 20.89
N GLU A 74 -4.61 1.54 20.83
CA GLU A 74 -3.42 1.50 21.70
C GLU A 74 -2.61 0.19 21.62
N LEU A 75 -2.90 -0.70 20.65
CA LEU A 75 -2.18 -1.95 20.45
C LEU A 75 -1.07 -1.78 19.41
N PRO A 76 0.06 -2.50 19.52
CA PRO A 76 1.16 -2.41 18.57
C PRO A 76 0.72 -2.88 17.16
N LEU A 77 1.41 -2.37 16.14
CA LEU A 77 1.16 -2.76 14.74
C LEU A 77 1.75 -4.14 14.37
N THR A 78 2.57 -4.73 15.22
CA THR A 78 3.19 -6.03 14.99
C THR A 78 2.14 -7.08 14.63
N ASP A 79 2.38 -7.85 13.56
CA ASP A 79 1.49 -8.87 13.01
C ASP A 79 0.11 -8.37 12.51
N ARG A 80 -0.11 -7.06 12.44
CA ARG A 80 -1.37 -6.44 12.02
C ARG A 80 -1.29 -5.77 10.65
N ILE A 81 -0.15 -5.88 9.97
CA ILE A 81 0.11 -5.25 8.68
C ILE A 81 0.26 -6.30 7.59
N ALA A 82 -0.41 -6.07 6.46
CA ALA A 82 -0.07 -6.68 5.17
C ALA A 82 0.73 -5.66 4.36
N TYR A 83 1.93 -6.05 3.90
CA TYR A 83 2.81 -5.17 3.13
C TYR A 83 3.01 -5.71 1.72
N MET A 84 2.72 -4.90 0.71
CA MET A 84 3.02 -5.12 -0.69
C MET A 84 4.16 -4.19 -1.11
N ALA A 85 5.31 -4.76 -1.38
CA ALA A 85 6.45 -4.00 -1.88
C ALA A 85 6.27 -3.64 -3.37
N GLN A 86 7.03 -2.63 -3.84
CA GLN A 86 7.04 -2.19 -5.24
C GLN A 86 7.41 -3.33 -6.20
N GLN A 87 8.37 -4.17 -5.83
CA GLN A 87 8.68 -5.41 -6.54
C GLN A 87 7.73 -6.53 -6.09
N ASP A 88 7.39 -7.43 -7.01
CA ASP A 88 6.46 -8.54 -6.72
C ASP A 88 6.95 -9.52 -5.65
N LEU A 89 8.28 -9.68 -5.50
CA LEU A 89 8.93 -10.55 -4.52
C LEU A 89 8.32 -11.96 -4.44
N LEU A 90 7.89 -12.50 -5.58
CA LEU A 90 7.42 -13.88 -5.64
C LEU A 90 8.61 -14.84 -5.47
N LEU A 91 8.39 -15.90 -4.69
CA LEU A 91 9.38 -16.96 -4.53
C LEU A 91 9.44 -17.80 -5.81
N PRO A 92 10.56 -17.79 -6.55
CA PRO A 92 10.62 -18.39 -7.90
C PRO A 92 10.48 -19.91 -7.91
N TRP A 93 10.67 -20.56 -6.77
CA TRP A 93 10.53 -22.01 -6.60
C TRP A 93 9.14 -22.45 -6.11
N LEU A 94 8.19 -21.52 -5.94
CA LEU A 94 6.81 -21.80 -5.55
C LEU A 94 5.88 -21.49 -6.72
N SER A 95 4.83 -22.30 -6.86
CA SER A 95 3.73 -22.00 -7.79
C SER A 95 3.02 -20.68 -7.41
N VAL A 96 2.21 -20.16 -8.32
CA VAL A 96 1.40 -18.96 -8.09
C VAL A 96 0.51 -19.13 -6.85
N ILE A 97 -0.23 -20.23 -6.76
CA ILE A 97 -1.12 -20.49 -5.60
C ILE A 97 -0.32 -20.65 -4.31
N ASP A 98 0.85 -21.27 -4.35
CA ASP A 98 1.72 -21.41 -3.18
C ASP A 98 2.29 -20.06 -2.74
N ASN A 99 2.58 -19.15 -3.67
CA ASN A 99 2.97 -17.78 -3.35
C ASN A 99 1.82 -17.02 -2.68
N VAL A 100 0.58 -17.16 -3.16
CA VAL A 100 -0.60 -16.51 -2.55
C VAL A 100 -0.83 -17.03 -1.13
N CYS A 101 -0.71 -18.34 -0.91
CA CYS A 101 -0.90 -18.98 0.40
C CYS A 101 0.29 -18.82 1.36
N LEU A 102 1.37 -18.15 0.95
CA LEU A 102 2.65 -18.16 1.67
C LEU A 102 2.53 -17.73 3.14
N SER A 103 1.77 -16.67 3.44
CA SER A 103 1.60 -16.15 4.80
C SER A 103 0.98 -17.16 5.76
N HIS A 104 0.03 -17.96 5.28
CA HIS A 104 -0.66 -18.96 6.10
C HIS A 104 0.23 -20.13 6.50
N ARG A 105 1.28 -20.41 5.73
CA ARG A 105 2.26 -21.47 6.08
C ARG A 105 3.05 -21.14 7.34
N PHE A 106 3.20 -19.83 7.64
CA PHE A 106 3.98 -19.39 8.82
C PHE A 106 3.08 -19.07 10.02
N GLN A 107 1.83 -18.66 9.80
CA GLN A 107 0.96 -18.16 10.86
C GLN A 107 0.15 -19.27 11.57
N ASN A 108 -0.33 -20.28 10.86
CA ASN A 108 -1.13 -21.35 11.45
C ASN A 108 -1.04 -22.67 10.66
N PRO A 109 -0.08 -23.55 10.99
CA PRO A 109 0.05 -24.86 10.32
C PRO A 109 -1.17 -25.79 10.50
N ALA A 110 -2.02 -25.54 11.51
CA ALA A 110 -3.20 -26.35 11.83
C ALA A 110 -4.49 -25.85 11.16
N SER A 111 -4.43 -24.74 10.41
CA SER A 111 -5.61 -24.23 9.70
C SER A 111 -5.97 -25.11 8.50
N ASP A 112 -7.25 -25.10 8.14
CA ASP A 112 -7.78 -25.89 7.03
C ASP A 112 -7.15 -25.47 5.69
N LYS A 113 -6.21 -26.30 5.21
CA LYS A 113 -5.50 -26.09 3.94
C LYS A 113 -6.47 -26.03 2.75
N ALA A 114 -7.58 -26.78 2.79
CA ALA A 114 -8.55 -26.78 1.71
C ALA A 114 -9.29 -25.43 1.64
N GLN A 115 -9.65 -24.87 2.78
CA GLN A 115 -10.26 -23.54 2.85
C GLN A 115 -9.31 -22.44 2.34
N GLN A 116 -8.05 -22.47 2.76
CA GLN A 116 -7.03 -21.51 2.28
C GLN A 116 -6.80 -21.62 0.77
N THR A 117 -6.72 -22.85 0.25
CA THR A 117 -6.56 -23.07 -1.19
C THR A 117 -7.76 -22.53 -1.97
N ASN A 118 -8.98 -22.75 -1.50
CA ASN A 118 -10.19 -22.22 -2.14
C ASN A 118 -10.20 -20.68 -2.14
N GLN A 119 -9.90 -20.05 -1.00
CA GLN A 119 -9.79 -18.59 -0.90
C GLN A 119 -8.71 -18.02 -1.83
N ALA A 120 -7.55 -18.68 -1.93
CA ALA A 120 -6.50 -18.29 -2.86
C ALA A 120 -6.95 -18.39 -4.32
N LEU A 121 -7.70 -19.44 -4.70
CA LEU A 121 -8.26 -19.61 -6.04
C LEU A 121 -9.29 -18.53 -6.36
N GLU A 122 -10.15 -18.18 -5.40
CA GLU A 122 -11.11 -17.07 -5.54
C GLU A 122 -10.40 -15.74 -5.78
N LEU A 123 -9.35 -15.43 -5.00
CA LEU A 123 -8.54 -14.23 -5.20
C LEU A 123 -7.82 -14.23 -6.56
N LEU A 124 -7.27 -15.37 -6.97
CA LEU A 124 -6.64 -15.50 -8.30
C LEU A 124 -7.65 -15.31 -9.42
N ALA A 125 -8.87 -15.83 -9.28
CA ALA A 125 -9.94 -15.58 -10.24
C ALA A 125 -10.33 -14.10 -10.30
N ALA A 126 -10.47 -13.46 -9.13
CA ALA A 126 -10.80 -12.04 -9.04
C ALA A 126 -9.75 -11.12 -9.69
N VAL A 127 -8.46 -11.46 -9.60
CA VAL A 127 -7.39 -10.72 -10.31
C VAL A 127 -7.16 -11.21 -11.74
N GLY A 128 -8.01 -12.10 -12.28
CA GLY A 128 -7.97 -12.61 -13.65
C GLY A 128 -6.80 -13.56 -13.93
N LEU A 129 -6.45 -14.40 -12.97
CA LEU A 129 -5.35 -15.38 -13.05
C LEU A 129 -5.76 -16.81 -12.66
N ALA A 130 -7.06 -17.16 -12.77
CA ALA A 130 -7.56 -18.49 -12.40
C ALA A 130 -6.79 -19.63 -13.08
N ASP A 131 -6.51 -19.50 -14.38
CA ASP A 131 -5.85 -20.53 -15.17
C ASP A 131 -4.33 -20.66 -14.88
N TYR A 132 -3.76 -19.74 -14.11
CA TYR A 132 -2.34 -19.66 -13.81
C TYR A 132 -1.99 -20.13 -12.39
N ALA A 133 -2.93 -20.72 -11.65
CA ALA A 133 -2.72 -21.12 -10.26
C ALA A 133 -1.50 -22.03 -10.07
N ASN A 134 -1.27 -22.95 -11.01
CA ASN A 134 -0.15 -23.91 -10.96
C ASN A 134 1.09 -23.44 -11.74
N ALA A 135 1.06 -22.27 -12.36
CA ALA A 135 2.20 -21.71 -13.09
C ALA A 135 3.31 -21.28 -12.12
N MET A 136 4.55 -21.21 -12.63
CA MET A 136 5.70 -20.66 -11.90
C MET A 136 5.87 -19.17 -12.23
N PRO A 137 6.49 -18.38 -11.34
CA PRO A 137 6.66 -16.93 -11.55
C PRO A 137 7.38 -16.54 -12.85
N ASP A 138 8.29 -17.36 -13.35
CA ASP A 138 9.03 -17.15 -14.60
C ASP A 138 8.15 -17.29 -15.86
N GLN A 139 7.01 -17.96 -15.75
CA GLN A 139 6.02 -18.11 -16.81
C GLN A 139 5.04 -16.92 -16.92
N LEU A 140 5.15 -15.94 -16.01
CA LEU A 140 4.25 -14.79 -15.91
C LEU A 140 4.87 -13.51 -16.46
N SER A 141 4.04 -12.67 -17.07
CA SER A 141 4.43 -11.28 -17.38
C SER A 141 4.59 -10.45 -16.09
N GLY A 142 5.27 -9.29 -16.17
CA GLY A 142 5.43 -8.38 -15.02
C GLY A 142 4.09 -7.98 -14.39
N GLY A 143 3.10 -7.61 -15.20
CA GLY A 143 1.75 -7.28 -14.73
C GLY A 143 1.01 -8.48 -14.11
N MET A 144 1.24 -9.70 -14.60
CA MET A 144 0.70 -10.92 -13.97
C MET A 144 1.34 -11.17 -12.59
N ARG A 145 2.66 -11.04 -12.48
CA ARG A 145 3.36 -11.17 -11.19
C ARG A 145 2.88 -10.13 -10.17
N GLN A 146 2.65 -8.89 -10.61
CA GLN A 146 2.11 -7.85 -9.73
C GLN A 146 0.70 -8.17 -9.24
N ARG A 147 -0.16 -8.76 -10.10
CA ARG A 147 -1.49 -9.25 -9.70
C ARG A 147 -1.43 -10.41 -8.70
N VAL A 148 -0.47 -11.32 -8.84
CA VAL A 148 -0.21 -12.38 -7.84
C VAL A 148 0.24 -11.77 -6.51
N ALA A 149 1.13 -10.77 -6.53
CA ALA A 149 1.56 -10.09 -5.31
C ALA A 149 0.41 -9.37 -4.61
N LEU A 150 -0.51 -8.76 -5.37
CA LEU A 150 -1.75 -8.19 -4.82
C LEU A 150 -2.63 -9.26 -4.17
N ALA A 151 -2.89 -10.38 -4.86
CA ALA A 151 -3.66 -11.50 -4.30
C ALA A 151 -3.02 -12.05 -3.02
N ARG A 152 -1.68 -12.20 -2.99
CA ARG A 152 -0.92 -12.61 -1.78
C ARG A 152 -1.09 -11.61 -0.63
N THR A 153 -1.16 -10.33 -0.92
CA THR A 153 -1.36 -9.29 0.10
C THR A 153 -2.78 -9.33 0.65
N LEU A 154 -3.78 -9.45 -0.21
CA LEU A 154 -5.19 -9.58 0.17
C LEU A 154 -5.46 -10.86 0.99
N MET A 155 -4.77 -11.96 0.67
CA MET A 155 -4.88 -13.23 1.37
C MET A 155 -4.51 -13.15 2.85
N GLN A 156 -3.68 -12.17 3.25
CA GLN A 156 -3.24 -12.00 4.65
C GLN A 156 -4.34 -11.50 5.59
N ASP A 157 -5.39 -10.89 5.07
CA ASP A 157 -6.56 -10.36 5.81
C ASP A 157 -6.21 -9.52 7.05
N LYS A 158 -5.22 -8.64 6.94
CA LYS A 158 -4.77 -7.77 8.03
C LYS A 158 -5.59 -6.47 8.12
N PRO A 159 -5.74 -5.86 9.32
CA PRO A 159 -6.49 -4.60 9.50
C PRO A 159 -5.83 -3.39 8.83
N VAL A 160 -4.51 -3.41 8.65
CA VAL A 160 -3.73 -2.36 7.98
C VAL A 160 -3.05 -2.93 6.76
N VAL A 161 -3.18 -2.28 5.60
CA VAL A 161 -2.59 -2.71 4.34
C VAL A 161 -1.73 -1.59 3.79
N LEU A 162 -0.46 -1.88 3.56
CA LEU A 162 0.52 -0.94 3.01
C LEU A 162 0.90 -1.40 1.60
N MET A 163 0.73 -0.55 0.59
CA MET A 163 0.99 -0.88 -0.80
C MET A 163 1.92 0.15 -1.45
N ASP A 164 3.04 -0.31 -1.97
CA ASP A 164 4.04 0.51 -2.64
C ASP A 164 3.92 0.32 -4.17
N GLU A 165 3.30 1.27 -4.86
CA GLU A 165 3.05 1.28 -6.31
C GLU A 165 2.40 0.00 -6.88
N PRO A 166 1.29 -0.50 -6.28
CA PRO A 166 0.74 -1.82 -6.58
C PRO A 166 0.20 -1.96 -8.01
N PHE A 167 -0.06 -0.86 -8.72
CA PHE A 167 -0.70 -0.87 -10.04
C PHE A 167 0.21 -0.35 -11.16
N SER A 168 1.50 -0.06 -10.88
CA SER A 168 2.41 0.62 -11.81
C SER A 168 2.72 -0.19 -13.09
N ALA A 169 2.81 -1.52 -13.01
CA ALA A 169 3.13 -2.41 -14.14
C ALA A 169 1.89 -2.87 -14.95
N LEU A 170 0.73 -2.25 -14.75
CA LEU A 170 -0.53 -2.66 -15.37
C LEU A 170 -0.94 -1.71 -16.51
N ASP A 171 -1.57 -2.28 -17.54
CA ASP A 171 -2.27 -1.47 -18.54
C ASP A 171 -3.46 -0.72 -17.94
N ALA A 172 -3.93 0.33 -18.60
CA ALA A 172 -4.94 1.24 -18.07
C ALA A 172 -6.27 0.54 -17.72
N VAL A 173 -6.73 -0.42 -18.53
CA VAL A 173 -8.01 -1.12 -18.29
C VAL A 173 -7.90 -2.08 -17.11
N THR A 174 -6.83 -2.86 -17.07
CA THR A 174 -6.55 -3.80 -15.97
C THR A 174 -6.34 -3.03 -14.66
N ARG A 175 -5.57 -1.93 -14.69
CA ARG A 175 -5.36 -1.04 -13.54
C ARG A 175 -6.69 -0.55 -12.98
N HIS A 176 -7.56 0.01 -13.82
CA HIS A 176 -8.86 0.53 -13.40
C HIS A 176 -9.74 -0.54 -12.73
N LYS A 177 -9.79 -1.76 -13.30
CA LYS A 177 -10.54 -2.89 -12.74
C LYS A 177 -9.98 -3.33 -11.39
N LEU A 178 -8.67 -3.45 -11.27
CA LEU A 178 -8.02 -3.91 -10.04
C LEU A 178 -8.05 -2.86 -8.92
N GLN A 179 -8.04 -1.57 -9.23
CA GLN A 179 -8.29 -0.51 -8.27
C GLN A 179 -9.70 -0.62 -7.68
N SER A 180 -10.73 -0.83 -8.51
CA SER A 180 -12.10 -1.03 -8.03
C SER A 180 -12.23 -2.28 -7.17
N LEU A 181 -11.63 -3.39 -7.59
CA LEU A 181 -11.60 -4.64 -6.83
C LEU A 181 -10.90 -4.47 -5.47
N ALA A 182 -9.73 -3.80 -5.46
CA ALA A 182 -9.01 -3.55 -4.21
C ALA A 182 -9.82 -2.68 -3.25
N CYS A 183 -10.51 -1.63 -3.73
CA CYS A 183 -11.40 -0.82 -2.90
C CYS A 183 -12.57 -1.64 -2.32
N GLU A 184 -13.11 -2.58 -3.09
CA GLU A 184 -14.18 -3.46 -2.63
C GLU A 184 -13.68 -4.42 -1.53
N LEU A 185 -12.59 -5.14 -1.78
CA LEU A 185 -12.03 -6.15 -0.87
C LEU A 185 -11.41 -5.54 0.40
N LEU A 186 -10.93 -4.30 0.32
CA LEU A 186 -10.30 -3.58 1.43
C LEU A 186 -11.20 -2.52 2.06
N ARG A 187 -12.51 -2.57 1.85
CA ARG A 187 -13.50 -1.55 2.31
C ARG A 187 -13.38 -1.25 3.81
N ASP A 188 -13.16 -2.27 4.63
CA ASP A 188 -13.09 -2.15 6.09
C ASP A 188 -11.66 -2.17 6.62
N LYS A 189 -10.66 -1.94 5.75
CA LYS A 189 -9.25 -1.93 6.10
C LYS A 189 -8.70 -0.51 6.06
N THR A 190 -7.71 -0.23 6.87
CA THR A 190 -6.92 0.99 6.77
C THR A 190 -5.83 0.79 5.74
N VAL A 191 -5.87 1.55 4.66
CA VAL A 191 -4.97 1.36 3.52
C VAL A 191 -4.04 2.56 3.38
N VAL A 192 -2.75 2.29 3.19
CA VAL A 192 -1.77 3.28 2.74
C VAL A 192 -1.28 2.88 1.36
N LEU A 193 -1.50 3.74 0.39
CA LEU A 193 -1.08 3.56 -0.99
C LEU A 193 0.00 4.58 -1.34
N ILE A 194 1.14 4.11 -1.81
CA ILE A 194 2.10 4.95 -2.52
C ILE A 194 1.83 4.86 -4.01
N THR A 195 1.77 6.01 -4.65
CA THR A 195 1.74 6.10 -6.11
C THR A 195 2.51 7.35 -6.59
N HIS A 196 2.92 7.33 -7.84
CA HIS A 196 3.42 8.50 -8.55
C HIS A 196 2.41 9.04 -9.58
N ASP A 197 1.23 8.40 -9.70
CA ASP A 197 0.17 8.76 -10.64
C ASP A 197 -0.88 9.65 -9.93
N PRO A 198 -0.97 10.96 -10.27
CA PRO A 198 -1.97 11.86 -9.69
C PRO A 198 -3.41 11.41 -9.92
N GLN A 199 -3.70 10.78 -11.07
CA GLN A 199 -5.04 10.29 -11.39
C GLN A 199 -5.45 9.12 -10.46
N GLU A 200 -4.52 8.21 -10.18
CA GLU A 200 -4.72 7.14 -9.21
C GLU A 200 -4.96 7.69 -7.81
N ALA A 201 -4.17 8.68 -7.40
CA ALA A 201 -4.31 9.33 -6.10
C ALA A 201 -5.67 9.99 -5.94
N VAL A 202 -6.10 10.80 -6.90
CA VAL A 202 -7.42 11.44 -6.89
C VAL A 202 -8.54 10.42 -6.82
N ARG A 203 -8.43 9.31 -7.56
CA ARG A 203 -9.45 8.27 -7.63
C ARG A 203 -9.62 7.51 -6.31
N LEU A 204 -8.52 7.24 -5.59
CA LEU A 204 -8.49 6.27 -4.48
C LEU A 204 -8.36 6.92 -3.09
N ALA A 205 -7.91 8.19 -2.97
CA ALA A 205 -7.62 8.78 -1.68
C ALA A 205 -8.86 9.24 -0.92
N ASP A 206 -9.05 8.77 0.32
CA ASP A 206 -9.87 9.48 1.32
C ASP A 206 -9.03 10.55 2.03
N ASN A 207 -7.72 10.33 2.17
CA ASN A 207 -6.73 11.30 2.67
C ASN A 207 -5.55 11.32 1.70
N LEU A 208 -5.06 12.51 1.38
CA LEU A 208 -3.99 12.70 0.41
C LEU A 208 -2.86 13.53 0.99
N TYR A 209 -1.64 13.01 0.87
CA TYR A 209 -0.43 13.71 1.28
C TYR A 209 0.59 13.71 0.15
N VAL A 210 1.25 14.86 -0.05
CA VAL A 210 2.42 14.99 -0.93
C VAL A 210 3.66 15.13 -0.06
N LEU A 211 4.62 14.22 -0.25
CA LEU A 211 5.92 14.26 0.42
C LEU A 211 6.89 15.09 -0.41
N GLN A 212 7.48 16.12 0.19
CA GLN A 212 8.36 17.09 -0.46
C GLN A 212 9.57 17.45 0.39
N GLY A 213 10.62 17.94 -0.27
CA GLY A 213 11.84 18.40 0.36
C GLY A 213 12.86 17.29 0.65
N THR A 214 14.03 17.71 1.14
CA THR A 214 15.11 16.83 1.58
C THR A 214 15.79 17.46 2.81
N PRO A 215 15.47 17.00 4.03
CA PRO A 215 14.56 15.91 4.42
C PRO A 215 13.09 16.15 4.06
N ALA A 216 12.34 15.07 3.81
CA ALA A 216 10.97 15.18 3.37
C ALA A 216 10.00 15.50 4.53
N SER A 217 9.03 16.35 4.22
CA SER A 217 7.84 16.64 5.03
C SER A 217 6.56 16.30 4.26
N ALA A 218 5.42 16.16 4.96
CA ALA A 218 4.14 15.84 4.35
C ALA A 218 3.23 17.07 4.29
N HIS A 219 2.66 17.30 3.11
CA HIS A 219 1.66 18.34 2.86
C HIS A 219 0.33 17.68 2.52
N SER A 220 -0.72 17.93 3.30
CA SER A 220 -2.05 17.41 3.03
C SER A 220 -2.76 18.25 1.95
N LEU A 221 -3.46 17.55 1.05
CA LEU A 221 -4.36 18.18 0.07
C LEU A 221 -5.80 17.74 0.37
N SER A 222 -6.74 18.67 0.23
CA SER A 222 -8.17 18.39 0.37
C SER A 222 -8.64 17.54 -0.81
N VAL A 223 -9.39 16.48 -0.52
CA VAL A 223 -9.97 15.58 -1.52
C VAL A 223 -11.48 15.83 -1.63
N PRO A 224 -12.11 15.58 -2.81
CA PRO A 224 -13.56 15.62 -2.95
C PRO A 224 -14.27 14.71 -1.95
N LEU A 225 -15.43 15.10 -1.47
CA LEU A 225 -16.20 14.32 -0.48
C LEU A 225 -16.91 13.07 -1.06
N THR A 226 -16.80 12.86 -2.36
CA THR A 226 -17.35 11.68 -3.05
C THR A 226 -16.64 10.40 -2.60
N SER A 227 -17.37 9.28 -2.62
CA SER A 227 -16.82 7.98 -2.20
C SER A 227 -15.77 7.43 -3.16
N THR A 228 -14.78 6.73 -2.62
CA THR A 228 -13.75 6.00 -3.38
C THR A 228 -14.26 4.60 -3.80
N PRO A 229 -13.90 4.08 -5.00
CA PRO A 229 -13.11 4.75 -6.05
C PRO A 229 -13.94 5.80 -6.80
N ARG A 230 -13.43 7.02 -6.91
CA ARG A 230 -14.15 8.13 -7.53
C ARG A 230 -14.32 7.95 -9.04
N VAL A 231 -15.44 8.48 -9.56
CA VAL A 231 -15.57 8.80 -10.97
C VAL A 231 -14.86 10.13 -11.19
N LEU A 232 -13.98 10.21 -12.19
CA LEU A 232 -13.21 11.42 -12.46
C LEU A 232 -14.13 12.47 -13.09
N ASP A 233 -14.34 13.56 -12.37
CA ASP A 233 -15.15 14.73 -12.74
C ASP A 233 -14.32 16.02 -12.71
N GLY A 234 -14.99 17.18 -12.74
CA GLY A 234 -14.33 18.48 -12.72
C GLY A 234 -13.54 18.74 -11.43
N GLU A 235 -14.09 18.39 -10.26
CA GLU A 235 -13.38 18.54 -8.98
C GLU A 235 -12.14 17.65 -8.91
N CYS A 236 -12.23 16.45 -9.47
CA CYS A 236 -11.10 15.54 -9.60
C CYS A 236 -10.00 16.11 -10.51
N ALA A 237 -10.37 16.81 -11.59
CA ALA A 237 -9.40 17.44 -12.50
C ALA A 237 -8.68 18.62 -11.82
N GLU A 238 -9.40 19.43 -11.05
CA GLU A 238 -8.82 20.53 -10.25
C GLU A 238 -7.82 19.99 -9.22
N LEU A 239 -8.18 18.94 -8.48
CA LEU A 239 -7.27 18.30 -7.53
C LEU A 239 -6.04 17.71 -8.23
N GLN A 240 -6.23 17.07 -9.39
CA GLN A 240 -5.11 16.53 -10.17
C GLN A 240 -4.12 17.64 -10.57
N GLN A 241 -4.63 18.81 -11.00
CA GLN A 241 -3.78 19.96 -11.30
C GLN A 241 -3.06 20.48 -10.04
N ALA A 242 -3.76 20.60 -8.91
CA ALA A 242 -3.15 21.01 -7.65
C ALA A 242 -2.02 20.06 -7.18
N ILE A 243 -2.18 18.76 -7.42
CA ILE A 243 -1.12 17.78 -7.16
C ILE A 243 0.09 18.04 -8.06
N LEU A 244 -0.12 18.26 -9.36
CA LEU A 244 0.96 18.53 -10.31
C LEU A 244 1.71 19.82 -9.94
N ASP A 245 0.99 20.91 -9.66
CA ASP A 245 1.57 22.17 -9.22
C ASP A 245 2.39 22.00 -7.93
N GLN A 246 1.91 21.16 -7.01
CA GLN A 246 2.61 20.89 -5.77
C GLN A 246 3.88 20.05 -6.01
N LEU A 247 3.83 19.06 -6.92
CA LEU A 247 5.00 18.26 -7.28
C LEU A 247 6.05 19.09 -8.03
N GLU A 248 5.64 20.01 -8.91
CA GLU A 248 6.56 20.89 -9.66
C GLU A 248 7.39 21.78 -8.74
N ARG A 249 6.79 22.35 -7.69
CA ARG A 249 7.50 23.14 -6.67
C ARG A 249 8.62 22.40 -5.95
N ASP A 250 8.58 21.07 -5.92
CA ASP A 250 9.64 20.25 -5.32
C ASP A 250 10.85 20.02 -6.27
N TYR A 251 10.74 20.49 -7.53
CA TYR A 251 11.82 20.45 -8.51
C TYR A 251 12.56 21.79 -8.66
N GLU A 252 11.98 22.87 -8.12
CA GLU A 252 12.61 24.19 -8.05
C GLU A 252 13.54 24.29 -6.82
#